data_cec675f311e3ed2419f34fe555906922
#
_entry.id   cec675f311e3ed2419f34fe555906922
#
_cell.length_a   1.000
_cell.length_b   1.000
_cell.length_c   1.000
_cell.angle_alpha   90.00
_cell.angle_beta   90.00
_cell.angle_gamma   90.00
#
_symmetry.space_group_name_H-M   'P 1'
#
loop_
_entity.id
_entity.type
_entity.pdbx_description
1 polymer ?
#
loop_
_entity_poly.entity_id
_entity_poly.type
_entity_poly.pdbx_seq_one_letter_code
_entity_poly.pdbx_strand_id
1 'polypeptide(L)'
;MDPAPAHVHGPNCDHSADKPIGWWLRRVDGLIESSMDRVLADEGIGRRHWQALNAIAGGADTAAALDAALAPFAGSGPAARLVLDQLLARHWVQQAAGRITVTPTGSAARGRLVVAIRDYRARITEGVSEADYRTTVETLQRIARNLT
;
A
#
# COMPACT_ATOMS: atom_id res chain seq x y z
N MET A 1 48.05 30.09 -28.54
CA MET A 1 47.76 29.45 -27.22
C MET A 1 46.30 29.70 -26.93
N ASP A 2 45.43 28.79 -27.43
CA ASP A 2 43.98 28.91 -27.26
C ASP A 2 43.54 28.31 -25.91
N PRO A 3 42.70 29.00 -25.16
CA PRO A 3 42.15 28.42 -23.93
C PRO A 3 41.03 27.44 -24.30
N ALA A 4 41.10 26.24 -23.74
CA ALA A 4 40.10 25.19 -23.85
C ALA A 4 38.74 25.67 -23.30
N PRO A 5 37.60 25.23 -23.90
CA PRO A 5 36.29 25.63 -23.44
C PRO A 5 35.97 24.97 -22.08
N ALA A 6 35.57 25.81 -21.14
CA ALA A 6 35.07 25.37 -19.85
C ALA A 6 33.78 24.55 -20.03
N HIS A 7 33.78 23.30 -19.57
CA HIS A 7 32.58 22.49 -19.47
C HIS A 7 31.66 23.10 -18.41
N VAL A 8 30.61 23.74 -18.87
CA VAL A 8 29.49 24.17 -18.02
C VAL A 8 28.70 22.91 -17.64
N HIS A 9 28.86 22.43 -16.41
CA HIS A 9 27.99 21.44 -15.84
C HIS A 9 26.62 22.10 -15.60
N GLY A 10 25.62 21.76 -16.43
CA GLY A 10 24.23 22.11 -16.20
C GLY A 10 23.70 21.41 -14.95
N PRO A 11 22.82 22.06 -14.16
CA PRO A 11 22.26 21.46 -12.95
C PRO A 11 21.09 20.54 -13.31
N ASN A 12 21.34 19.34 -13.78
CA ASN A 12 20.38 18.21 -13.79
C ASN A 12 20.96 16.99 -14.55
N CYS A 13 22.14 16.52 -14.16
CA CYS A 13 22.47 15.14 -14.45
C CYS A 13 21.69 14.30 -13.44
N ASP A 14 20.60 13.71 -13.88
CA ASP A 14 19.89 12.67 -13.12
C ASP A 14 20.83 11.45 -12.98
N HIS A 15 21.59 11.42 -11.88
CA HIS A 15 22.50 10.32 -11.53
C HIS A 15 21.71 9.12 -10.97
N SER A 16 20.43 9.01 -11.30
CA SER A 16 19.55 7.93 -10.82
C SER A 16 19.99 6.55 -11.34
N ALA A 17 20.55 6.48 -12.56
CA ALA A 17 21.02 5.23 -13.16
C ALA A 17 22.20 4.58 -12.39
N ASP A 18 22.98 5.35 -11.64
CA ASP A 18 24.15 4.87 -10.89
C ASP A 18 23.83 4.48 -9.44
N LYS A 19 22.56 4.57 -9.02
CA LYS A 19 22.18 4.23 -7.64
C LYS A 19 22.12 2.71 -7.45
N PRO A 20 22.65 2.20 -6.31
CA PRO A 20 22.62 0.77 -6.02
C PRO A 20 21.18 0.26 -5.82
N ILE A 21 20.98 -1.04 -6.06
CA ILE A 21 19.68 -1.68 -5.97
C ILE A 21 18.93 -1.39 -4.65
N GLY A 22 19.65 -1.37 -3.52
CA GLY A 22 19.05 -1.08 -2.21
C GLY A 22 18.48 0.34 -2.08
N TRP A 23 19.03 1.31 -2.83
CA TRP A 23 18.45 2.65 -2.92
C TRP A 23 17.13 2.63 -3.69
N TRP A 24 17.09 1.92 -4.83
CA TRP A 24 15.90 1.79 -5.65
C TRP A 24 14.78 1.05 -4.90
N LEU A 25 15.10 -0.03 -4.18
CA LEU A 25 14.14 -0.77 -3.39
C LEU A 25 13.45 0.12 -2.35
N ARG A 26 14.23 0.88 -1.58
CA ARG A 26 13.66 1.82 -0.58
C ARG A 26 12.86 2.94 -1.23
N ARG A 27 13.36 3.47 -2.35
CA ARG A 27 12.67 4.55 -3.08
C ARG A 27 11.32 4.09 -3.60
N VAL A 28 11.28 2.94 -4.28
CA VAL A 28 10.05 2.38 -4.87
C VAL A 28 9.08 1.98 -3.77
N ASP A 29 9.53 1.30 -2.72
CA ASP A 29 8.72 0.92 -1.58
C ASP A 29 8.04 2.14 -0.93
N GLY A 30 8.79 3.18 -0.61
CA GLY A 30 8.24 4.41 -0.04
C GLY A 30 7.25 5.13 -0.97
N LEU A 31 7.47 5.10 -2.29
CA LEU A 31 6.54 5.66 -3.27
C LEU A 31 5.24 4.84 -3.37
N ILE A 32 5.34 3.52 -3.35
CA ILE A 32 4.19 2.61 -3.32
C ILE A 32 3.38 2.88 -2.06
N GLU A 33 4.05 2.94 -0.91
CA GLU A 33 3.39 3.19 0.37
C GLU A 33 2.66 4.53 0.39
N SER A 34 3.34 5.62 0.10
CA SER A 34 2.74 6.97 0.13
C SER A 34 1.63 7.15 -0.89
N SER A 35 1.69 6.46 -2.03
CA SER A 35 0.63 6.51 -3.04
C SER A 35 -0.60 5.72 -2.62
N MET A 36 -0.42 4.58 -1.96
CA MET A 36 -1.53 3.81 -1.39
C MET A 36 -2.23 4.62 -0.28
N ASP A 37 -1.47 5.27 0.59
CA ASP A 37 -2.02 6.12 1.64
C ASP A 37 -2.88 7.26 1.07
N ARG A 38 -2.47 7.86 -0.06
CA ARG A 38 -3.27 8.88 -0.75
C ARG A 38 -4.58 8.32 -1.29
N VAL A 39 -4.56 7.14 -1.91
CA VAL A 39 -5.78 6.48 -2.42
C VAL A 39 -6.77 6.21 -1.28
N LEU A 40 -6.28 5.78 -0.12
CA LEU A 40 -7.13 5.52 1.04
C LEU A 40 -7.62 6.82 1.71
N ALA A 41 -6.80 7.87 1.70
CA ALA A 41 -7.13 9.18 2.25
C ALA A 41 -8.30 9.87 1.51
N ASP A 42 -8.52 9.57 0.24
CA ASP A 42 -9.68 10.06 -0.52
C ASP A 42 -11.02 9.60 0.08
N GLU A 43 -11.04 8.44 0.73
CA GLU A 43 -12.18 7.96 1.53
C GLU A 43 -12.02 8.30 3.02
N GLY A 44 -11.01 9.06 3.40
CA GLY A 44 -10.74 9.48 4.77
C GLY A 44 -10.33 8.35 5.72
N ILE A 45 -9.68 7.31 5.21
CA ILE A 45 -9.19 6.17 5.99
C ILE A 45 -7.70 5.92 5.79
N GLY A 46 -7.11 5.13 6.68
CA GLY A 46 -5.75 4.61 6.53
C GLY A 46 -5.74 3.10 6.24
N ARG A 47 -4.55 2.55 6.06
CA ARG A 47 -4.34 1.12 5.74
C ARG A 47 -4.99 0.18 6.75
N ARG A 48 -4.92 0.51 8.02
CA ARG A 48 -5.47 -0.31 9.09
C ARG A 48 -6.99 -0.46 8.98
N HIS A 49 -7.68 0.62 8.60
CA HIS A 49 -9.13 0.58 8.33
C HIS A 49 -9.45 -0.29 7.12
N TRP A 50 -8.65 -0.19 6.05
CA TRP A 50 -8.80 -1.02 4.86
C TRP A 50 -8.59 -2.50 5.17
N GLN A 51 -7.55 -2.84 5.94
CA GLN A 51 -7.30 -4.20 6.40
C GLN A 51 -8.46 -4.74 7.24
N ALA A 52 -8.94 -3.94 8.21
CA ALA A 52 -10.05 -4.32 9.06
C ALA A 52 -11.35 -4.53 8.27
N LEU A 53 -11.68 -3.62 7.36
CA LEU A 53 -12.87 -3.72 6.52
C LEU A 53 -12.85 -4.99 5.65
N ASN A 54 -11.69 -5.33 5.08
CA ASN A 54 -11.53 -6.57 4.31
C ASN A 54 -11.61 -7.81 5.20
N ALA A 55 -11.02 -7.78 6.39
CA ALA A 55 -11.08 -8.89 7.33
C ALA A 55 -12.54 -9.18 7.77
N ILE A 56 -13.29 -8.13 8.09
CA ILE A 56 -14.73 -8.25 8.44
C ILE A 56 -15.52 -8.77 7.24
N ALA A 57 -15.31 -8.22 6.05
CA ALA A 57 -15.94 -8.70 4.82
C ALA A 57 -15.59 -10.15 4.50
N GLY A 58 -14.40 -10.61 4.92
CA GLY A 58 -13.92 -11.99 4.76
C GLY A 58 -14.34 -12.94 5.88
N GLY A 59 -15.13 -12.48 6.88
CA GLY A 59 -15.68 -13.33 7.94
C GLY A 59 -15.08 -13.15 9.33
N ALA A 60 -14.21 -12.15 9.56
CA ALA A 60 -13.75 -11.78 10.90
C ALA A 60 -14.88 -11.03 11.65
N ASP A 61 -15.91 -11.76 12.06
CA ASP A 61 -17.18 -11.23 12.54
C ASP A 61 -17.24 -11.01 14.05
N THR A 62 -16.13 -11.17 14.77
CA THR A 62 -15.99 -10.86 16.20
C THR A 62 -14.76 -10.00 16.47
N ALA A 63 -14.74 -9.31 17.60
CA ALA A 63 -13.57 -8.51 18.00
C ALA A 63 -12.31 -9.37 18.08
N ALA A 64 -12.39 -10.58 18.63
CA ALA A 64 -11.26 -11.51 18.73
C ALA A 64 -10.78 -11.99 17.34
N ALA A 65 -11.68 -12.28 16.42
CA ALA A 65 -11.35 -12.67 15.04
C ALA A 65 -10.70 -11.50 14.29
N LEU A 66 -11.19 -10.27 14.51
CA LEU A 66 -10.59 -9.07 13.94
C LEU A 66 -9.18 -8.81 14.48
N ASP A 67 -8.99 -8.93 15.80
CA ASP A 67 -7.66 -8.80 16.42
C ASP A 67 -6.68 -9.83 15.84
N ALA A 68 -7.09 -11.08 15.69
CA ALA A 68 -6.28 -12.14 15.11
C ALA A 68 -5.93 -11.85 13.63
N ALA A 69 -6.90 -11.37 12.85
CA ALA A 69 -6.69 -11.02 11.43
C ALA A 69 -5.72 -9.84 11.25
N LEU A 70 -5.71 -8.89 12.20
CA LEU A 70 -4.85 -7.72 12.15
C LEU A 70 -3.49 -7.91 12.85
N ALA A 71 -3.30 -8.99 13.60
CA ALA A 71 -2.05 -9.28 14.31
C ALA A 71 -0.78 -9.28 13.42
N PRO A 72 -0.79 -9.84 12.18
CA PRO A 72 0.38 -9.82 11.30
C PRO A 72 0.83 -8.40 10.91
N PHE A 73 -0.05 -7.42 11.05
CA PHE A 73 0.22 -6.00 10.74
C PHE A 73 0.45 -5.18 12.03
N ALA A 74 0.68 -5.80 13.17
CA ALA A 74 0.93 -5.13 14.43
C ALA A 74 2.19 -4.25 14.33
N GLY A 75 2.11 -3.04 14.87
CA GLY A 75 3.18 -2.03 14.80
C GLY A 75 3.02 -1.00 13.67
N SER A 76 2.07 -1.18 12.76
CA SER A 76 1.87 -0.30 11.59
C SER A 76 0.65 0.63 11.71
N GLY A 77 0.16 0.94 12.90
CA GLY A 77 -0.98 1.83 13.03
C GLY A 77 -1.81 1.65 14.30
N PRO A 78 -3.00 2.24 14.36
CA PRO A 78 -3.86 2.22 15.54
C PRO A 78 -4.31 0.82 15.92
N ALA A 79 -4.60 0.61 17.21
CA ALA A 79 -5.12 -0.65 17.73
C ALA A 79 -6.43 -1.06 17.02
N ALA A 80 -6.65 -2.36 16.86
CA ALA A 80 -7.83 -2.90 16.17
C ALA A 80 -9.16 -2.38 16.76
N ARG A 81 -9.23 -2.21 18.09
CA ARG A 81 -10.39 -1.65 18.77
C ARG A 81 -10.72 -0.23 18.30
N LEU A 82 -9.71 0.63 18.22
CA LEU A 82 -9.90 2.02 17.76
C LEU A 82 -10.35 2.06 16.29
N VAL A 83 -9.78 1.20 15.46
CA VAL A 83 -10.17 1.07 14.04
C VAL A 83 -11.63 0.63 13.92
N LEU A 84 -12.05 -0.36 14.72
CA LEU A 84 -13.43 -0.81 14.75
C LEU A 84 -14.39 0.31 15.18
N ASP A 85 -14.06 1.05 16.24
CA ASP A 85 -14.87 2.16 16.72
C ASP A 85 -15.02 3.25 15.63
N GLN A 86 -13.97 3.51 14.87
CA GLN A 86 -14.00 4.46 13.75
C GLN A 86 -14.82 3.96 12.57
N LEU A 87 -14.80 2.67 12.25
CA LEU A 87 -15.63 2.07 11.21
C LEU A 87 -17.12 2.05 11.61
N LEU A 88 -17.42 1.82 12.89
CA LEU A 88 -18.77 1.93 13.46
C LEU A 88 -19.29 3.37 13.37
N ALA A 89 -18.46 4.35 13.73
CA ALA A 89 -18.83 5.78 13.66
C ALA A 89 -19.11 6.24 12.22
N ARG A 90 -18.49 5.61 11.22
CA ARG A 90 -18.76 5.84 9.79
C ARG A 90 -19.98 5.09 9.26
N HIS A 91 -20.61 4.26 10.07
CA HIS A 91 -21.66 3.33 9.64
C HIS A 91 -21.25 2.37 8.52
N TRP A 92 -19.93 2.08 8.40
CA TRP A 92 -19.42 1.11 7.42
C TRP A 92 -19.52 -0.32 7.92
N VAL A 93 -19.51 -0.48 9.22
CA VAL A 93 -19.81 -1.74 9.91
C VAL A 93 -20.86 -1.51 10.98
N GLN A 94 -21.52 -2.58 11.37
CA GLN A 94 -22.46 -2.61 12.49
C GLN A 94 -22.10 -3.75 13.42
N GLN A 95 -22.48 -3.63 14.69
CA GLN A 95 -22.29 -4.67 15.68
C GLN A 95 -23.62 -4.98 16.35
N ALA A 96 -24.00 -6.25 16.36
CA ALA A 96 -25.21 -6.75 17.01
C ALA A 96 -24.92 -8.11 17.62
N ALA A 97 -25.31 -8.31 18.89
CA ALA A 97 -25.10 -9.57 19.63
C ALA A 97 -23.62 -10.07 19.57
N GLY A 98 -22.65 -9.16 19.66
CA GLY A 98 -21.23 -9.47 19.61
C GLY A 98 -20.67 -9.76 18.20
N ARG A 99 -21.52 -9.75 17.17
CA ARG A 99 -21.11 -9.99 15.79
C ARG A 99 -20.96 -8.68 15.02
N ILE A 100 -19.92 -8.60 14.21
CA ILE A 100 -19.57 -7.45 13.38
C ILE A 100 -19.87 -7.81 11.92
N THR A 101 -20.58 -6.95 11.23
CA THR A 101 -20.89 -7.13 9.80
C THR A 101 -20.70 -5.83 9.04
N VAL A 102 -20.35 -5.94 7.75
CA VAL A 102 -20.26 -4.79 6.85
C VAL A 102 -21.68 -4.35 6.48
N THR A 103 -21.94 -3.05 6.57
CA THR A 103 -23.22 -2.45 6.16
C THR A 103 -23.26 -2.23 4.63
N PRO A 104 -24.45 -1.95 4.05
CA PRO A 104 -24.53 -1.53 2.64
C PRO A 104 -23.66 -0.29 2.33
N THR A 105 -23.59 0.68 3.25
CA THR A 105 -22.73 1.86 3.12
C THR A 105 -21.24 1.47 3.11
N GLY A 106 -20.83 0.58 4.01
CA GLY A 106 -19.45 0.05 4.06
C GLY A 106 -19.11 -0.79 2.84
N SER A 107 -20.05 -1.59 2.34
CA SER A 107 -19.87 -2.37 1.11
C SER A 107 -19.68 -1.48 -0.12
N ALA A 108 -20.45 -0.39 -0.24
CA ALA A 108 -20.30 0.60 -1.31
C ALA A 108 -18.93 1.31 -1.23
N ALA A 109 -18.50 1.75 -0.05
CA ALA A 109 -17.18 2.36 0.17
C ALA A 109 -16.05 1.39 -0.18
N ARG A 110 -16.17 0.13 0.26
CA ARG A 110 -15.21 -0.93 -0.10
C ARG A 110 -15.14 -1.14 -1.61
N GLY A 111 -16.26 -1.12 -2.31
CA GLY A 111 -16.33 -1.23 -3.77
C GLY A 111 -15.55 -0.10 -4.46
N ARG A 112 -15.72 1.15 -4.04
CA ARG A 112 -14.97 2.31 -4.57
C ARG A 112 -13.47 2.15 -4.33
N LEU A 113 -13.07 1.73 -3.13
CA LEU A 113 -11.68 1.49 -2.78
C LEU A 113 -11.04 0.37 -3.60
N VAL A 114 -11.75 -0.73 -3.83
CA VAL A 114 -11.28 -1.82 -4.72
C VAL A 114 -10.95 -1.29 -6.11
N VAL A 115 -11.84 -0.47 -6.69
CA VAL A 115 -11.62 0.13 -8.01
C VAL A 115 -10.42 1.08 -7.98
N ALA A 116 -10.36 1.99 -7.01
CA ALA A 116 -9.25 2.94 -6.89
C ALA A 116 -7.89 2.26 -6.69
N ILE A 117 -7.83 1.20 -5.88
CA ILE A 117 -6.61 0.41 -5.66
C ILE A 117 -6.20 -0.35 -6.92
N ARG A 118 -7.16 -0.92 -7.65
CA ARG A 118 -6.90 -1.57 -8.93
C ARG A 118 -6.30 -0.58 -9.94
N ASP A 119 -6.90 0.58 -10.09
CA ASP A 119 -6.45 1.62 -11.02
C ASP A 119 -5.07 2.17 -10.61
N TYR A 120 -4.82 2.29 -9.32
CA TYR A 120 -3.51 2.63 -8.79
C TYR A 120 -2.46 1.57 -9.14
N ARG A 121 -2.76 0.28 -8.96
CA ARG A 121 -1.85 -0.83 -9.32
C ARG A 121 -1.53 -0.84 -10.81
N ALA A 122 -2.51 -0.58 -11.67
CA ALA A 122 -2.29 -0.46 -13.10
C ALA A 122 -1.31 0.66 -13.46
N ARG A 123 -1.37 1.80 -12.76
CA ARG A 123 -0.40 2.90 -12.94
C ARG A 123 1.02 2.56 -12.51
N ILE A 124 1.21 1.72 -11.48
CA ILE A 124 2.54 1.29 -11.05
C ILE A 124 3.28 0.57 -12.18
N THR A 125 2.57 -0.21 -12.96
CA THR A 125 3.13 -1.04 -14.04
C THR A 125 2.97 -0.39 -15.43
N GLU A 126 2.53 0.85 -15.50
CA GLU A 126 2.40 1.57 -16.76
C GLU A 126 3.75 1.68 -17.46
N GLY A 127 3.82 1.27 -18.73
CA GLY A 127 5.06 1.24 -19.50
C GLY A 127 6.02 0.09 -19.14
N VAL A 128 5.66 -0.79 -18.21
CA VAL A 128 6.43 -1.98 -17.84
C VAL A 128 5.76 -3.21 -18.45
N SER A 129 6.48 -3.99 -19.27
CA SER A 129 5.95 -5.22 -19.82
C SER A 129 5.72 -6.27 -18.71
N GLU A 130 4.77 -7.18 -18.93
CA GLU A 130 4.55 -8.29 -18.00
C GLU A 130 5.80 -9.15 -17.81
N ALA A 131 6.58 -9.35 -18.89
CA ALA A 131 7.83 -10.10 -18.85
C ALA A 131 8.88 -9.38 -17.98
N ASP A 132 9.05 -8.07 -18.11
CA ASP A 132 10.00 -7.31 -17.31
C ASP A 132 9.59 -7.26 -15.85
N TYR A 133 8.30 -7.10 -15.57
CA TYR A 133 7.76 -7.15 -14.22
C TYR A 133 8.06 -8.50 -13.56
N ARG A 134 7.76 -9.60 -14.25
CA ARG A 134 8.02 -10.96 -13.77
C ARG A 134 9.50 -11.19 -13.52
N THR A 135 10.36 -10.84 -14.47
CA THR A 135 11.82 -10.94 -14.34
C THR A 135 12.33 -10.14 -13.15
N THR A 136 11.81 -8.94 -12.94
CA THR A 136 12.18 -8.11 -11.79
C THR A 136 11.84 -8.81 -10.48
N VAL A 137 10.62 -9.32 -10.33
CA VAL A 137 10.18 -10.03 -9.11
C VAL A 137 11.01 -11.29 -8.88
N GLU A 138 11.27 -12.10 -9.92
CA GLU A 138 12.09 -13.30 -9.82
C GLU A 138 13.53 -12.99 -9.41
N THR A 139 14.09 -11.89 -9.92
CA THR A 139 15.42 -11.44 -9.55
C THR A 139 15.47 -11.01 -8.08
N LEU A 140 14.48 -10.25 -7.61
CA LEU A 140 14.39 -9.85 -6.21
C LEU A 140 14.23 -11.07 -5.28
N GLN A 141 13.42 -12.05 -5.66
CA GLN A 141 13.27 -13.31 -4.92
C GLN A 141 14.61 -14.07 -4.83
N ARG A 142 15.40 -14.10 -5.91
CA ARG A 142 16.73 -14.74 -5.90
C ARG A 142 17.69 -14.01 -4.96
N ILE A 143 17.71 -12.68 -5.01
CA ILE A 143 18.53 -11.86 -4.10
C ILE A 143 18.12 -12.11 -2.64
N ALA A 144 16.83 -12.13 -2.35
CA ALA A 144 16.34 -12.41 -1.00
C ALA A 144 16.80 -13.77 -0.49
N ARG A 145 16.72 -14.83 -1.33
CA ARG A 145 17.23 -16.17 -0.97
C ARG A 145 18.75 -16.23 -0.75
N ASN A 146 19.52 -15.38 -1.43
CA ASN A 146 20.97 -15.33 -1.24
C ASN A 146 21.37 -14.65 0.08
N LEU A 147 20.45 -13.94 0.72
CA LEU A 147 20.69 -13.21 1.96
C LEU A 147 20.16 -13.93 3.22
N THR A 148 19.43 -15.04 3.04
CA THR A 148 18.89 -15.88 4.12
C THR A 148 19.65 -17.19 4.25
#